data_e53b9a6c72b18b7447f42d9e1685aba2
#
_entry.id   e53b9a6c72b18b7447f42d9e1685aba2
#
_cell.length_a   1.000
_cell.length_b   1.000
_cell.length_c   1.000
_cell.angle_alpha   90.00
_cell.angle_beta   90.00
_cell.angle_gamma   90.00
#
_symmetry.space_group_name_H-M   'P 1'
#
loop_
_entity.id
_entity.type
_entity.pdbx_description
1 polymer ?
#
loop_
_entity_poly.entity_id
_entity_poly.type
_entity_poly.pdbx_seq_one_letter_code
_entity_poly.pdbx_strand_id
1 'polypeptide(L)'
;MATTIPTYALYGEQSEPGWENFFNIEMISLRSKPLNWKANPHIHDSLIQTLFIQSGEVDVLMNYTRMRVSGSGLILVPAQTVHGFDYRPGTEGMTITASQGPMESVMGLLAPNVLTLMHKPCVIPLDDSPEDGKIIQGFYQSLQKEMQNPRINHTAMCISIFISILVHLTRINTLTEEQQKFDVCSRKASQINKFLLLVDQRFRQRLTVNDYSEVMGMSPGHLSRLCRVTLGMSSLDVINMRVLQEAQQELVYTSKTIKQLAAFLGFNDEAYFTRFFHKHAGVSPGQYRELALQRISTEEECLVIGGAHEKEGITQ
;
A
#
# COMPACT_ATOMS: atom_id res chain seq x y z
N MET A 1 -9.02 20.84 -16.23
CA MET A 1 -9.71 20.12 -15.14
C MET A 1 -8.69 19.17 -14.53
N ALA A 2 -8.37 19.33 -13.26
CA ALA A 2 -7.48 18.41 -12.56
C ALA A 2 -8.25 17.08 -12.41
N THR A 3 -7.81 16.05 -13.08
CA THR A 3 -8.32 14.68 -12.90
C THR A 3 -7.94 14.24 -11.50
N THR A 4 -8.91 14.22 -10.60
CA THR A 4 -8.71 13.65 -9.25
C THR A 4 -8.43 12.18 -9.40
N ILE A 5 -7.29 11.71 -8.89
CA ILE A 5 -6.95 10.27 -8.88
C ILE A 5 -7.79 9.64 -7.77
N PRO A 6 -8.63 8.64 -8.08
CA PRO A 6 -9.45 8.01 -7.07
C PRO A 6 -8.61 7.18 -6.11
N THR A 7 -9.01 7.19 -4.84
CA THR A 7 -8.47 6.32 -3.79
C THR A 7 -9.42 5.17 -3.60
N TYR A 8 -8.91 3.96 -3.68
CA TYR A 8 -9.69 2.75 -3.46
C TYR A 8 -9.19 1.99 -2.24
N ALA A 9 -10.13 1.42 -1.51
CA ALA A 9 -9.91 0.25 -0.69
C ALA A 9 -9.68 -0.97 -1.58
N LEU A 10 -9.97 -2.17 -1.11
CA LEU A 10 -10.00 -3.33 -1.99
C LEU A 10 -11.11 -3.13 -3.04
N TYR A 11 -10.81 -3.22 -4.35
CA TYR A 11 -11.74 -3.30 -5.50
C TYR A 11 -12.57 -2.07 -5.92
N GLY A 12 -12.22 -0.87 -5.51
CA GLY A 12 -13.02 0.30 -5.84
C GLY A 12 -14.32 0.40 -5.01
N GLU A 13 -14.51 -0.50 -4.07
CA GLU A 13 -15.52 -0.40 -3.04
C GLU A 13 -15.03 0.46 -1.89
N GLN A 14 -15.92 1.19 -1.24
CA GLN A 14 -15.57 1.99 -0.06
C GLN A 14 -15.24 1.01 1.07
N SER A 15 -14.03 1.10 1.57
CA SER A 15 -13.37 0.14 2.46
C SER A 15 -14.18 -0.27 3.68
N GLU A 16 -14.14 -1.55 3.93
CA GLU A 16 -14.53 -2.15 5.19
C GLU A 16 -13.29 -2.63 5.94
N PRO A 17 -13.03 -2.21 7.18
CA PRO A 17 -11.93 -2.73 7.98
C PRO A 17 -12.39 -3.94 8.80
N GLY A 18 -12.23 -5.12 8.24
CA GLY A 18 -12.32 -6.38 8.99
C GLY A 18 -10.98 -7.11 8.92
N TRP A 19 -10.65 -7.91 9.95
CA TRP A 19 -9.47 -8.78 9.94
C TRP A 19 -9.47 -9.77 8.77
N GLU A 20 -10.64 -10.06 8.21
CA GLU A 20 -10.83 -10.91 7.04
C GLU A 20 -10.30 -10.26 5.76
N ASN A 21 -10.18 -8.93 5.73
CA ASN A 21 -9.64 -8.16 4.61
C ASN A 21 -8.14 -7.86 4.71
N PHE A 22 -7.43 -8.51 5.66
CA PHE A 22 -6.01 -8.31 5.87
C PHE A 22 -5.16 -8.81 4.68
N PHE A 23 -5.64 -9.86 4.02
CA PHE A 23 -5.05 -10.43 2.82
C PHE A 23 -6.11 -10.74 1.78
N ASN A 24 -5.77 -10.46 0.53
CA ASN A 24 -6.52 -10.96 -0.60
C ASN A 24 -5.57 -11.44 -1.68
N ILE A 25 -5.90 -12.56 -2.32
CA ILE A 25 -5.17 -13.09 -3.46
C ILE A 25 -6.12 -13.39 -4.61
N GLU A 26 -5.78 -12.91 -5.79
CA GLU A 26 -6.60 -13.06 -6.98
C GLU A 26 -5.78 -13.37 -8.23
N MET A 27 -6.41 -14.08 -9.14
CA MET A 27 -5.87 -14.24 -10.49
C MET A 27 -6.09 -12.95 -11.30
N ILE A 28 -5.04 -12.47 -11.95
CA ILE A 28 -5.07 -11.27 -12.79
C ILE A 28 -6.13 -11.40 -13.89
N SER A 29 -6.22 -12.55 -14.54
CA SER A 29 -7.19 -12.80 -15.61
C SER A 29 -8.63 -12.73 -15.14
N LEU A 30 -8.96 -13.23 -13.96
CA LEU A 30 -10.32 -13.18 -13.41
C LEU A 30 -10.75 -11.74 -13.09
N ARG A 31 -9.83 -10.94 -12.55
CA ARG A 31 -10.13 -9.56 -12.18
C ARG A 31 -10.14 -8.60 -13.36
N SER A 32 -9.14 -8.70 -14.25
CA SER A 32 -8.94 -7.70 -15.30
C SER A 32 -9.81 -7.92 -16.54
N LYS A 33 -10.16 -9.16 -16.84
CA LYS A 33 -10.99 -9.50 -18.01
C LYS A 33 -12.34 -8.76 -18.05
N PRO A 34 -13.14 -8.68 -16.98
CA PRO A 34 -14.39 -7.89 -16.96
C PRO A 34 -14.17 -6.39 -17.15
N LEU A 35 -12.98 -5.88 -16.85
CA LEU A 35 -12.58 -4.48 -16.95
C LEU A 35 -11.79 -4.19 -18.23
N ASN A 36 -11.96 -4.99 -19.27
CA ASN A 36 -11.21 -4.89 -20.54
C ASN A 36 -9.69 -4.90 -20.33
N TRP A 37 -9.19 -5.71 -19.41
CA TRP A 37 -7.78 -5.89 -19.08
C TRP A 37 -7.09 -4.62 -18.54
N LYS A 38 -7.87 -3.68 -17.98
CA LYS A 38 -7.35 -2.41 -17.46
C LYS A 38 -7.70 -2.19 -16.00
N ALA A 39 -6.70 -1.72 -15.23
CA ALA A 39 -6.91 -1.06 -13.96
C ALA A 39 -6.52 0.41 -14.14
N ASN A 40 -7.49 1.31 -14.07
CA ASN A 40 -7.25 2.74 -14.19
C ASN A 40 -6.35 3.24 -13.05
N PRO A 41 -5.61 4.36 -13.23
CA PRO A 41 -4.78 4.93 -12.18
C PRO A 41 -5.57 5.21 -10.90
N HIS A 42 -5.08 4.68 -9.77
CA HIS A 42 -5.68 4.81 -8.44
C HIS A 42 -4.61 4.71 -7.34
N ILE A 43 -5.03 4.89 -6.10
CA ILE A 43 -4.19 4.80 -4.89
C ILE A 43 -4.90 3.89 -3.88
N HIS A 44 -4.12 3.12 -3.14
CA HIS A 44 -4.55 2.48 -1.90
C HIS A 44 -3.94 3.19 -0.70
N ASP A 45 -4.76 3.54 0.30
CA ASP A 45 -4.30 4.31 1.46
C ASP A 45 -3.35 3.55 2.38
N SER A 46 -3.65 2.27 2.62
CA SER A 46 -2.95 1.45 3.63
C SER A 46 -2.57 0.06 3.13
N LEU A 47 -2.82 -0.23 1.85
CA LEU A 47 -2.59 -1.55 1.28
C LEU A 47 -1.31 -1.58 0.46
N ILE A 48 -0.52 -2.62 0.66
CA ILE A 48 0.60 -3.01 -0.19
C ILE A 48 0.14 -4.11 -1.14
N GLN A 49 0.55 -4.01 -2.41
CA GLN A 49 0.26 -5.04 -3.40
C GLN A 49 1.55 -5.65 -3.95
N THR A 50 1.53 -6.95 -4.16
CA THR A 50 2.52 -7.63 -4.99
C THR A 50 1.82 -8.35 -6.13
N LEU A 51 2.32 -8.15 -7.36
CA LEU A 51 1.79 -8.82 -8.54
C LEU A 51 2.88 -9.72 -9.11
N PHE A 52 2.58 -10.99 -9.26
CA PHE A 52 3.40 -11.93 -9.98
C PHE A 52 2.81 -12.14 -11.37
N ILE A 53 3.50 -11.68 -12.40
CA ILE A 53 3.18 -11.98 -13.80
C ILE A 53 3.88 -13.30 -14.12
N GLN A 54 3.12 -14.32 -14.45
CA GLN A 54 3.65 -15.62 -14.84
C GLN A 54 3.98 -15.65 -16.33
N SER A 55 3.13 -15.04 -17.14
CA SER A 55 3.29 -14.92 -18.58
C SER A 55 2.42 -13.80 -19.16
N GLY A 56 2.77 -13.31 -20.35
CA GLY A 56 2.05 -12.25 -21.04
C GLY A 56 2.76 -10.90 -20.94
N GLU A 57 2.00 -9.83 -21.07
CA GLU A 57 2.54 -8.46 -21.02
C GLU A 57 1.63 -7.53 -20.20
N VAL A 58 2.23 -6.59 -19.50
CA VAL A 58 1.53 -5.52 -18.80
C VAL A 58 2.29 -4.19 -18.91
N ASP A 59 1.59 -3.13 -19.30
CA ASP A 59 2.05 -1.76 -19.14
C ASP A 59 1.68 -1.28 -17.74
N VAL A 60 2.68 -1.01 -16.92
CA VAL A 60 2.55 -0.60 -15.52
C VAL A 60 2.76 0.91 -15.44
N LEU A 61 1.77 1.62 -14.92
CA LEU A 61 1.93 3.01 -14.50
C LEU A 61 2.23 3.02 -13.00
N MET A 62 3.36 3.57 -12.60
CA MET A 62 3.70 3.82 -11.18
C MET A 62 4.26 5.23 -11.01
N ASN A 63 3.63 6.03 -10.14
CA ASN A 63 4.04 7.40 -9.85
C ASN A 63 4.36 8.20 -11.14
N TYR A 64 3.46 8.11 -12.15
CA TYR A 64 3.56 8.77 -13.47
C TYR A 64 4.68 8.25 -14.39
N THR A 65 5.40 7.20 -13.99
CA THR A 65 6.35 6.49 -14.85
C THR A 65 5.66 5.26 -15.43
N ARG A 66 5.79 5.09 -16.74
CA ARG A 66 5.32 3.87 -17.43
C ARG A 66 6.48 2.92 -17.62
N MET A 67 6.24 1.67 -17.27
CA MET A 67 7.16 0.57 -17.46
C MET A 67 6.42 -0.59 -18.11
N ARG A 68 7.12 -1.43 -18.86
CA ARG A 68 6.55 -2.64 -19.45
C ARG A 68 7.21 -3.86 -18.84
N VAL A 69 6.37 -4.83 -18.47
CA VAL A 69 6.79 -6.18 -18.14
C VAL A 69 6.31 -7.09 -19.27
N SER A 70 7.25 -7.80 -19.88
CA SER A 70 6.97 -8.83 -20.89
C SER A 70 7.57 -10.13 -20.36
N GLY A 71 6.79 -11.22 -20.41
CA GLY A 71 7.22 -12.49 -19.83
C GLY A 71 6.94 -12.59 -18.32
N SER A 72 7.86 -13.19 -17.57
CA SER A 72 7.73 -13.35 -16.13
C SER A 72 8.25 -12.13 -15.37
N GLY A 73 7.53 -11.69 -14.35
CA GLY A 73 7.94 -10.53 -13.56
C GLY A 73 7.21 -10.37 -12.24
N LEU A 74 7.83 -9.61 -11.35
CA LEU A 74 7.28 -9.29 -10.04
C LEU A 74 7.17 -7.76 -9.89
N ILE A 75 6.02 -7.30 -9.43
CA ILE A 75 5.72 -5.89 -9.24
C ILE A 75 5.34 -5.68 -7.78
N LEU A 76 5.98 -4.70 -7.12
CA LEU A 76 5.63 -4.26 -5.78
C LEU A 76 5.05 -2.86 -5.84
N VAL A 77 3.86 -2.71 -5.27
CA VAL A 77 3.14 -1.44 -5.14
C VAL A 77 2.90 -1.16 -3.66
N PRO A 78 3.69 -0.30 -3.03
CA PRO A 78 3.44 0.16 -1.66
C PRO A 78 2.15 0.96 -1.54
N ALA A 79 1.63 1.07 -0.32
CA ALA A 79 0.57 2.02 0.01
C ALA A 79 0.94 3.43 -0.47
N GLN A 80 -0.06 4.25 -0.74
CA GLN A 80 0.08 5.65 -1.22
C GLN A 80 0.81 5.80 -2.57
N THR A 81 0.98 4.71 -3.31
CA THR A 81 1.56 4.75 -4.66
C THR A 81 0.46 4.88 -5.70
N VAL A 82 0.53 5.92 -6.54
CA VAL A 82 -0.33 6.03 -7.73
C VAL A 82 0.05 4.94 -8.71
N HIS A 83 -0.87 4.06 -9.03
CA HIS A 83 -0.59 2.95 -9.93
C HIS A 83 -1.80 2.60 -10.81
N GLY A 84 -1.50 1.99 -11.94
CA GLY A 84 -2.48 1.47 -12.89
C GLY A 84 -1.84 0.43 -13.81
N PHE A 85 -2.66 -0.44 -14.36
CA PHE A 85 -2.20 -1.55 -15.17
C PHE A 85 -3.01 -1.64 -16.46
N ASP A 86 -2.32 -1.88 -17.57
CA ASP A 86 -2.93 -2.19 -18.88
C ASP A 86 -2.36 -3.55 -19.34
N TYR A 87 -3.10 -4.61 -19.04
CA TYR A 87 -2.69 -5.97 -19.36
C TYR A 87 -3.01 -6.30 -20.80
N ARG A 88 -2.16 -7.04 -21.48
CA ARG A 88 -2.53 -7.67 -22.74
C ARG A 88 -3.48 -8.84 -22.51
N PRO A 89 -4.50 -9.05 -23.35
CA PRO A 89 -5.36 -10.22 -23.24
C PRO A 89 -4.56 -11.52 -23.20
N GLY A 90 -4.87 -12.38 -22.24
CA GLY A 90 -4.14 -13.63 -22.02
C GLY A 90 -2.94 -13.51 -21.04
N THR A 91 -2.72 -12.35 -20.42
CA THR A 91 -1.75 -12.23 -19.32
C THR A 91 -2.21 -13.05 -18.13
N GLU A 92 -1.34 -13.94 -17.66
CA GLU A 92 -1.57 -14.81 -16.52
C GLU A 92 -0.67 -14.42 -15.36
N GLY A 93 -1.22 -14.53 -14.16
CA GLY A 93 -0.53 -14.18 -12.92
C GLY A 93 -1.49 -14.02 -11.76
N MET A 94 -0.94 -13.59 -10.64
CA MET A 94 -1.70 -13.39 -9.39
C MET A 94 -1.33 -12.08 -8.72
N THR A 95 -2.30 -11.46 -8.08
CA THR A 95 -2.13 -10.28 -7.23
C THR A 95 -2.39 -10.65 -5.79
N ILE A 96 -1.49 -10.28 -4.89
CA ILE A 96 -1.70 -10.28 -3.45
C ILE A 96 -1.88 -8.83 -3.00
N THR A 97 -2.90 -8.57 -2.22
CA THR A 97 -3.13 -7.29 -1.56
C THR A 97 -3.17 -7.53 -0.05
N ALA A 98 -2.42 -6.75 0.72
CA ALA A 98 -2.31 -6.90 2.17
C ALA A 98 -2.27 -5.54 2.87
N SER A 99 -2.67 -5.47 4.14
CA SER A 99 -2.47 -4.27 4.97
C SER A 99 -0.99 -4.05 5.25
N GLN A 100 -0.44 -2.89 4.87
CA GLN A 100 0.99 -2.59 4.96
C GLN A 100 1.47 -2.43 6.40
N GLY A 101 0.75 -1.68 7.24
CA GLY A 101 1.18 -1.35 8.60
C GLY A 101 1.51 -2.57 9.49
N PRO A 102 0.66 -3.59 9.58
CA PRO A 102 0.98 -4.81 10.30
C PRO A 102 2.22 -5.53 9.77
N MET A 103 2.44 -5.53 8.46
CA MET A 103 3.66 -6.10 7.86
C MET A 103 4.92 -5.33 8.27
N GLU A 104 4.84 -4.00 8.27
CA GLU A 104 5.94 -3.13 8.72
C GLU A 104 6.32 -3.40 10.18
N SER A 105 5.32 -3.59 11.05
CA SER A 105 5.55 -3.90 12.46
C SER A 105 6.35 -5.18 12.64
N VAL A 106 6.03 -6.23 11.88
CA VAL A 106 6.76 -7.50 11.92
C VAL A 106 8.13 -7.36 11.28
N MET A 107 8.23 -6.70 10.12
CA MET A 107 9.48 -6.53 9.40
C MET A 107 10.48 -5.64 10.12
N GLY A 108 10.01 -4.64 10.87
CA GLY A 108 10.87 -3.80 11.71
C GLY A 108 11.70 -4.59 12.71
N LEU A 109 11.15 -5.70 13.21
CA LEU A 109 11.83 -6.60 14.15
C LEU A 109 12.70 -7.65 13.46
N LEU A 110 12.23 -8.22 12.35
CA LEU A 110 12.86 -9.39 11.72
C LEU A 110 13.87 -9.02 10.63
N ALA A 111 13.56 -8.02 9.81
CA ALA A 111 14.36 -7.66 8.64
C ALA A 111 14.19 -6.17 8.28
N PRO A 112 14.86 -5.26 8.98
CA PRO A 112 14.70 -3.80 8.76
C PRO A 112 15.01 -3.34 7.33
N ASN A 113 15.85 -4.05 6.60
CA ASN A 113 16.14 -3.78 5.18
C ASN A 113 14.94 -4.01 4.27
N VAL A 114 14.03 -4.92 4.63
CA VAL A 114 12.77 -5.15 3.88
C VAL A 114 11.83 -3.97 4.02
N LEU A 115 11.83 -3.25 5.16
CA LEU A 115 11.04 -2.03 5.33
C LEU A 115 11.33 -1.00 4.24
N THR A 116 12.61 -0.81 3.90
CA THR A 116 13.00 0.12 2.84
C THR A 116 12.37 -0.26 1.50
N LEU A 117 12.31 -1.54 1.20
CA LEU A 117 11.67 -2.04 -0.02
C LEU A 117 10.15 -1.84 0.03
N MET A 118 9.51 -2.07 1.17
CA MET A 118 8.05 -1.92 1.34
C MET A 118 7.54 -0.50 1.09
N HIS A 119 8.42 0.50 1.08
CA HIS A 119 8.10 1.88 0.74
C HIS A 119 8.56 2.28 -0.68
N LYS A 120 9.15 1.35 -1.43
CA LYS A 120 9.72 1.63 -2.74
C LYS A 120 9.03 0.82 -3.82
N PRO A 121 8.21 1.45 -4.69
CA PRO A 121 7.61 0.73 -5.79
C PRO A 121 8.71 0.19 -6.71
N CYS A 122 8.60 -1.07 -7.11
CA CYS A 122 9.56 -1.67 -8.02
C CYS A 122 8.92 -2.67 -8.98
N VAL A 123 9.58 -2.85 -10.11
CA VAL A 123 9.26 -3.84 -11.14
C VAL A 123 10.52 -4.63 -11.41
N ILE A 124 10.45 -5.94 -11.24
CA ILE A 124 11.57 -6.87 -11.40
C ILE A 124 11.22 -7.89 -12.48
N PRO A 125 11.84 -7.84 -13.67
CA PRO A 125 11.75 -8.94 -14.63
C PRO A 125 12.39 -10.20 -14.04
N LEU A 126 11.78 -11.37 -14.30
CA LEU A 126 12.24 -12.68 -13.80
C LEU A 126 12.67 -13.63 -14.92
N ASP A 127 12.61 -13.20 -16.17
CA ASP A 127 13.00 -14.04 -17.31
C ASP A 127 14.46 -14.44 -17.26
N ASP A 128 15.34 -13.58 -16.74
CA ASP A 128 16.77 -13.87 -16.55
C ASP A 128 17.06 -14.71 -15.30
N SER A 129 16.04 -14.95 -14.46
CA SER A 129 16.14 -15.69 -13.20
C SER A 129 14.97 -16.67 -13.03
N PRO A 130 14.87 -17.69 -13.89
CA PRO A 130 13.74 -18.62 -13.90
C PRO A 130 13.60 -19.43 -12.60
N GLU A 131 14.66 -19.62 -11.84
CA GLU A 131 14.61 -20.27 -10.52
C GLU A 131 13.90 -19.38 -9.49
N ASP A 132 14.19 -18.07 -9.47
CA ASP A 132 13.51 -17.11 -8.62
C ASP A 132 12.01 -17.03 -8.98
N GLY A 133 11.69 -17.06 -10.27
CA GLY A 133 10.32 -17.12 -10.76
C GLY A 133 9.54 -18.33 -10.22
N LYS A 134 10.15 -19.52 -10.20
CA LYS A 134 9.55 -20.74 -9.63
C LYS A 134 9.34 -20.64 -8.11
N ILE A 135 10.30 -20.09 -7.39
CA ILE A 135 10.21 -19.90 -5.94
C ILE A 135 9.05 -18.94 -5.63
N ILE A 136 9.00 -17.81 -6.30
CA ILE A 136 7.92 -16.82 -6.15
C ILE A 136 6.56 -17.44 -6.48
N GLN A 137 6.45 -18.15 -7.59
CA GLN A 137 5.22 -18.86 -7.97
C GLN A 137 4.77 -19.83 -6.87
N GLY A 138 5.70 -20.55 -6.26
CA GLY A 138 5.41 -21.46 -5.15
C GLY A 138 4.82 -20.77 -3.94
N PHE A 139 5.31 -19.57 -3.59
CA PHE A 139 4.75 -18.76 -2.50
C PHE A 139 3.33 -18.29 -2.82
N TYR A 140 3.07 -17.78 -4.02
CA TYR A 140 1.73 -17.36 -4.44
C TYR A 140 0.73 -18.50 -4.43
N GLN A 141 1.11 -19.67 -4.93
CA GLN A 141 0.28 -20.87 -4.91
C GLN A 141 0.00 -21.36 -3.48
N SER A 142 1.00 -21.27 -2.60
CA SER A 142 0.84 -21.66 -1.19
C SER A 142 -0.12 -20.73 -0.46
N LEU A 143 -0.01 -19.43 -0.70
CA LEU A 143 -0.94 -18.44 -0.13
C LEU A 143 -2.36 -18.64 -0.68
N GLN A 144 -2.52 -18.89 -1.98
CA GLN A 144 -3.81 -19.17 -2.59
C GLN A 144 -4.49 -20.40 -1.97
N LYS A 145 -3.74 -21.48 -1.75
CA LYS A 145 -4.26 -22.69 -1.09
C LYS A 145 -4.67 -22.43 0.35
N GLU A 146 -3.89 -21.64 1.09
CA GLU A 146 -4.20 -21.29 2.46
C GLU A 146 -5.46 -20.42 2.56
N MET A 147 -5.64 -19.47 1.62
CA MET A 147 -6.84 -18.63 1.53
C MET A 147 -8.11 -19.43 1.15
N GLN A 148 -7.98 -20.43 0.28
CA GLN A 148 -9.10 -21.27 -0.14
C GLN A 148 -9.55 -22.28 0.95
N ASN A 149 -8.63 -22.71 1.82
CA ASN A 149 -8.89 -23.70 2.87
C ASN A 149 -8.25 -23.24 4.19
N PRO A 150 -8.82 -22.23 4.86
CA PRO A 150 -8.27 -21.70 6.10
C PRO A 150 -8.18 -22.76 7.19
N ARG A 151 -7.05 -22.83 7.89
CA ARG A 151 -6.80 -23.75 8.99
C ARG A 151 -6.49 -22.95 10.27
N ILE A 152 -6.28 -23.68 11.38
CA ILE A 152 -5.77 -23.07 12.61
C ILE A 152 -4.50 -22.26 12.32
N ASN A 153 -4.40 -21.03 12.84
CA ASN A 153 -3.33 -20.08 12.60
C ASN A 153 -3.22 -19.59 11.14
N HIS A 154 -4.34 -19.61 10.40
CA HIS A 154 -4.43 -19.13 9.02
C HIS A 154 -3.75 -17.77 8.80
N THR A 155 -4.11 -16.76 9.59
CA THR A 155 -3.53 -15.41 9.49
C THR A 155 -2.01 -15.41 9.64
N ALA A 156 -1.48 -16.17 10.61
CA ALA A 156 -0.04 -16.29 10.82
C ALA A 156 0.67 -16.96 9.62
N MET A 157 0.03 -17.96 9.01
CA MET A 157 0.53 -18.62 7.81
C MET A 157 0.56 -17.66 6.63
N CYS A 158 -0.51 -16.92 6.38
CA CYS A 158 -0.57 -15.91 5.31
C CYS A 158 0.51 -14.83 5.47
N ILE A 159 0.67 -14.31 6.69
CA ILE A 159 1.72 -13.34 7.03
C ILE A 159 3.11 -13.93 6.73
N SER A 160 3.37 -15.17 7.17
CA SER A 160 4.69 -15.82 6.99
C SER A 160 5.03 -16.02 5.51
N ILE A 161 4.08 -16.43 4.70
CA ILE A 161 4.26 -16.61 3.25
C ILE A 161 4.52 -15.25 2.59
N PHE A 162 3.74 -14.21 2.93
CA PHE A 162 3.91 -12.88 2.35
C PHE A 162 5.26 -12.26 2.73
N ILE A 163 5.69 -12.43 3.98
CA ILE A 163 7.04 -12.06 4.43
C ILE A 163 8.11 -12.75 3.60
N SER A 164 7.93 -14.04 3.31
CA SER A 164 8.88 -14.79 2.47
C SER A 164 8.98 -14.22 1.07
N ILE A 165 7.85 -13.78 0.48
CA ILE A 165 7.82 -13.06 -0.81
C ILE A 165 8.63 -11.76 -0.71
N LEU A 166 8.39 -10.92 0.30
CA LEU A 166 9.08 -9.64 0.47
C LEU A 166 10.58 -9.81 0.69
N VAL A 167 10.99 -10.80 1.49
CA VAL A 167 12.40 -11.14 1.71
C VAL A 167 13.06 -11.59 0.41
N HIS A 168 12.39 -12.46 -0.35
CA HIS A 168 12.93 -12.96 -1.62
C HIS A 168 13.04 -11.85 -2.67
N LEU A 169 12.03 -11.00 -2.74
CA LEU A 169 12.01 -9.80 -3.58
C LEU A 169 13.18 -8.85 -3.24
N THR A 170 13.49 -8.67 -1.94
CA THR A 170 14.66 -7.87 -1.53
C THR A 170 15.96 -8.47 -2.02
N ARG A 171 16.12 -9.80 -1.97
CA ARG A 171 17.33 -10.48 -2.45
C ARG A 171 17.54 -10.28 -3.95
N ILE A 172 16.47 -10.45 -4.74
CA ILE A 172 16.54 -10.25 -6.20
C ILE A 172 16.84 -8.78 -6.51
N ASN A 173 16.15 -7.84 -5.85
CA ASN A 173 16.33 -6.41 -6.10
C ASN A 173 17.76 -5.94 -5.76
N THR A 174 18.38 -6.45 -4.71
CA THR A 174 19.76 -6.12 -4.34
C THR A 174 20.74 -6.54 -5.43
N LEU A 175 20.58 -7.72 -6.01
CA LEU A 175 21.41 -8.19 -7.13
C LEU A 175 21.25 -7.33 -8.37
N THR A 176 20.02 -6.87 -8.66
CA THR A 176 19.72 -6.01 -9.81
C THR A 176 20.25 -4.59 -9.61
N GLU A 177 20.20 -4.03 -8.40
CA GLU A 177 20.74 -2.69 -8.09
C GLU A 177 22.28 -2.66 -8.17
N GLU A 178 22.96 -3.73 -7.85
CA GLU A 178 24.42 -3.83 -8.05
C GLU A 178 24.82 -3.79 -9.54
N GLN A 179 23.97 -4.29 -10.43
CA GLN A 179 24.17 -4.24 -11.87
C GLN A 179 23.77 -2.89 -12.48
N GLN A 180 22.79 -2.15 -11.90
CA GLN A 180 22.25 -0.90 -12.41
C GLN A 180 22.94 0.35 -11.85
N LYS A 181 24.15 0.29 -11.33
CA LYS A 181 24.91 1.47 -10.81
C LYS A 181 25.11 2.64 -11.79
N PHE A 182 24.43 2.64 -12.94
CA PHE A 182 24.60 3.64 -14.01
C PHE A 182 23.29 4.24 -14.52
N ASP A 183 22.40 4.81 -13.65
CA ASP A 183 21.30 5.59 -14.23
C ASP A 183 20.91 6.84 -13.43
N VAL A 184 20.83 7.97 -14.12
CA VAL A 184 20.42 9.30 -13.59
C VAL A 184 18.98 9.24 -13.02
N CYS A 185 18.16 8.30 -13.45
CA CYS A 185 16.82 8.04 -12.92
C CYS A 185 16.88 7.56 -11.46
N SER A 186 17.90 6.78 -11.10
CA SER A 186 18.11 6.26 -9.74
C SER A 186 18.37 7.37 -8.71
N ARG A 187 19.00 8.48 -9.10
CA ARG A 187 19.32 9.58 -8.18
C ARG A 187 18.08 10.33 -7.70
N LYS A 188 17.12 10.61 -8.59
CA LYS A 188 15.84 11.26 -8.21
C LYS A 188 14.99 10.35 -7.36
N ALA A 189 14.89 9.07 -7.72
CA ALA A 189 14.19 8.07 -6.94
C ALA A 189 14.80 7.90 -5.54
N SER A 190 16.13 7.83 -5.44
CA SER A 190 16.85 7.77 -4.17
C SER A 190 16.61 9.01 -3.30
N GLN A 191 16.61 10.21 -3.89
CA GLN A 191 16.31 11.45 -3.17
C GLN A 191 14.87 11.47 -2.64
N ILE A 192 13.91 11.08 -3.44
CA ILE A 192 12.50 10.99 -3.00
C ILE A 192 12.33 9.96 -1.89
N ASN A 193 12.90 8.78 -2.02
CA ASN A 193 12.82 7.75 -0.97
C ASN A 193 13.42 8.25 0.36
N LYS A 194 14.57 8.93 0.30
CA LYS A 194 15.17 9.55 1.48
C LYS A 194 14.23 10.59 2.12
N PHE A 195 13.54 11.39 1.30
CA PHE A 195 12.56 12.36 1.78
C PHE A 195 11.37 11.67 2.44
N LEU A 196 10.78 10.64 1.81
CA LEU A 196 9.65 9.89 2.35
C LEU A 196 9.99 9.24 3.69
N LEU A 197 11.16 8.59 3.79
CA LEU A 197 11.64 8.03 5.05
C LEU A 197 11.82 9.09 6.15
N LEU A 198 12.35 10.25 5.78
CA LEU A 198 12.52 11.36 6.71
C LEU A 198 11.18 11.92 7.19
N VAL A 199 10.20 12.02 6.28
CA VAL A 199 8.83 12.42 6.63
C VAL A 199 8.23 11.40 7.59
N ASP A 200 8.33 10.10 7.31
CA ASP A 200 7.79 9.05 8.17
C ASP A 200 8.40 9.05 9.57
N GLN A 201 9.69 9.29 9.69
CA GLN A 201 10.37 9.38 10.97
C GLN A 201 10.03 10.63 11.78
N ARG A 202 9.68 11.76 11.12
CA ARG A 202 9.62 13.08 11.76
C ARG A 202 8.30 13.82 11.61
N PHE A 203 7.26 13.26 10.97
CA PHE A 203 5.99 13.95 10.72
C PHE A 203 5.32 14.50 11.97
N ARG A 204 5.49 13.82 13.13
CA ARG A 204 4.95 14.29 14.43
C ARG A 204 5.65 15.52 14.98
N GLN A 205 6.85 15.85 14.49
CA GLN A 205 7.57 17.07 14.88
C GLN A 205 7.04 18.31 14.18
N ARG A 206 6.10 18.15 13.21
CA ARG A 206 5.50 19.25 12.44
C ARG A 206 6.53 20.15 11.77
N LEU A 207 7.63 19.56 11.32
CA LEU A 207 8.67 20.27 10.60
C LEU A 207 8.12 20.91 9.32
N THR A 208 8.68 22.07 8.96
CA THR A 208 8.35 22.78 7.73
C THR A 208 9.07 22.14 6.53
N VAL A 209 8.63 22.50 5.30
CA VAL A 209 9.33 22.10 4.07
C VAL A 209 10.80 22.60 4.10
N ASN A 210 11.06 23.75 4.71
CA ASN A 210 12.42 24.29 4.84
C ASN A 210 13.28 23.36 5.71
N ASP A 211 12.79 22.92 6.85
CA ASP A 211 13.52 22.03 7.75
C ASP A 211 13.86 20.69 7.06
N TYR A 212 12.90 20.11 6.34
CA TYR A 212 13.13 18.90 5.57
C TYR A 212 14.16 19.12 4.45
N SER A 213 14.07 20.24 3.74
CA SER A 213 14.99 20.53 2.62
C SER A 213 16.41 20.79 3.11
N GLU A 214 16.58 21.39 4.30
CA GLU A 214 17.89 21.59 4.93
C GLU A 214 18.54 20.23 5.27
N VAL A 215 17.79 19.32 5.91
CA VAL A 215 18.29 17.96 6.19
C VAL A 215 18.62 17.19 4.92
N MET A 216 17.88 17.44 3.83
CA MET A 216 18.11 16.83 2.52
C MET A 216 19.28 17.44 1.75
N GLY A 217 19.83 18.56 2.21
CA GLY A 217 20.89 19.30 1.52
C GLY A 217 20.45 19.91 0.18
N MET A 218 19.19 20.36 0.08
CA MET A 218 18.63 20.95 -1.14
C MET A 218 17.73 22.14 -0.84
N SER A 219 17.41 22.96 -1.84
CA SER A 219 16.49 24.08 -1.66
C SER A 219 15.02 23.58 -1.58
N PRO A 220 14.12 24.28 -0.85
CA PRO A 220 12.70 23.96 -0.78
C PRO A 220 12.01 23.87 -2.14
N GLY A 221 12.39 24.77 -3.06
CA GLY A 221 11.89 24.77 -4.44
C GLY A 221 12.35 23.54 -5.23
N HIS A 222 13.59 23.07 -5.01
CA HIS A 222 14.09 21.85 -5.62
C HIS A 222 13.36 20.63 -5.09
N LEU A 223 13.19 20.51 -3.75
CA LEU A 223 12.46 19.43 -3.12
C LEU A 223 11.00 19.38 -3.62
N SER A 224 10.32 20.52 -3.67
CA SER A 224 8.93 20.59 -4.14
C SER A 224 8.79 20.21 -5.62
N ARG A 225 9.74 20.63 -6.47
CA ARG A 225 9.78 20.24 -7.89
C ARG A 225 10.06 18.75 -8.04
N LEU A 226 10.98 18.20 -7.24
CA LEU A 226 11.29 16.77 -7.23
C LEU A 226 10.05 15.95 -6.86
N CYS A 227 9.33 16.34 -5.79
CA CYS A 227 8.07 15.70 -5.38
C CYS A 227 7.01 15.77 -6.49
N ARG A 228 6.82 16.93 -7.14
CA ARG A 228 5.84 17.06 -8.23
C ARG A 228 6.17 16.19 -9.42
N VAL A 229 7.44 16.08 -9.80
CA VAL A 229 7.87 15.27 -10.95
C VAL A 229 7.76 13.77 -10.64
N THR A 230 8.03 13.36 -9.39
CA THR A 230 8.11 11.93 -9.02
C THR A 230 6.82 11.42 -8.39
N LEU A 231 6.14 12.25 -7.57
CA LEU A 231 4.95 11.86 -6.81
C LEU A 231 3.66 12.57 -7.28
N GLY A 232 3.77 13.54 -8.21
CA GLY A 232 2.63 14.32 -8.71
C GLY A 232 2.09 15.37 -7.75
N MET A 233 2.65 15.50 -6.55
CA MET A 233 2.19 16.40 -5.50
C MET A 233 3.33 17.23 -4.92
N SER A 234 3.02 18.32 -4.19
CA SER A 234 4.05 19.15 -3.57
C SER A 234 4.66 18.44 -2.35
N SER A 235 5.86 18.88 -1.94
CA SER A 235 6.48 18.37 -0.71
C SER A 235 5.64 18.63 0.54
N LEU A 236 4.89 19.73 0.59
CA LEU A 236 3.97 20.02 1.67
C LEU A 236 2.78 19.05 1.69
N ASP A 237 2.26 18.70 0.52
CA ASP A 237 1.16 17.74 0.43
C ASP A 237 1.62 16.35 0.88
N VAL A 238 2.84 15.92 0.53
CA VAL A 238 3.43 14.65 1.02
C VAL A 238 3.47 14.62 2.55
N ILE A 239 3.98 15.69 3.18
CA ILE A 239 4.07 15.78 4.65
C ILE A 239 2.66 15.75 5.26
N ASN A 240 1.73 16.52 4.71
CA ASN A 240 0.36 16.60 5.22
C ASN A 240 -0.41 15.29 5.06
N MET A 241 -0.22 14.58 3.94
CA MET A 241 -0.83 13.27 3.73
C MET A 241 -0.36 12.25 4.77
N ARG A 242 0.93 12.22 5.11
CA ARG A 242 1.44 11.30 6.14
C ARG A 242 0.83 11.59 7.52
N VAL A 243 0.69 12.87 7.87
CA VAL A 243 0.02 13.28 9.11
C VAL A 243 -1.46 12.91 9.11
N LEU A 244 -2.14 13.13 8.00
CA LEU A 244 -3.57 12.76 7.85
C LEU A 244 -3.78 11.25 7.99
N GLN A 245 -2.94 10.46 7.33
CA GLN A 245 -3.01 9.00 7.39
C GLN A 245 -2.87 8.48 8.83
N GLU A 246 -1.88 8.99 9.57
CA GLU A 246 -1.73 8.62 10.97
C GLU A 246 -2.94 9.05 11.82
N ALA A 247 -3.47 10.26 11.55
CA ALA A 247 -4.66 10.75 12.24
C ALA A 247 -5.87 9.84 12.00
N GLN A 248 -6.08 9.39 10.77
CA GLN A 248 -7.16 8.49 10.40
C GLN A 248 -7.03 7.13 11.10
N GLN A 249 -5.84 6.54 11.12
CA GLN A 249 -5.57 5.29 11.83
C GLN A 249 -5.84 5.42 13.33
N GLU A 250 -5.31 6.45 13.96
CA GLU A 250 -5.50 6.68 15.39
C GLU A 250 -6.96 6.94 15.77
N LEU A 251 -7.73 7.60 14.89
CA LEU A 251 -9.16 7.82 15.10
C LEU A 251 -9.98 6.52 15.10
N VAL A 252 -9.57 5.56 14.28
CA VAL A 252 -10.28 4.27 14.14
C VAL A 252 -9.85 3.29 15.21
N TYR A 253 -8.54 3.16 15.45
CA TYR A 253 -8.00 2.07 16.25
C TYR A 253 -7.71 2.42 17.70
N THR A 254 -7.91 3.69 18.11
CA THR A 254 -7.65 4.10 19.50
C THR A 254 -8.82 4.92 20.08
N SER A 255 -8.91 4.87 21.42
CA SER A 255 -9.87 5.69 22.19
C SER A 255 -9.35 7.10 22.55
N LYS A 256 -8.24 7.55 21.92
CA LYS A 256 -7.69 8.90 22.18
C LYS A 256 -8.74 9.97 21.91
N THR A 257 -8.86 10.95 22.80
CA THR A 257 -9.66 12.14 22.55
C THR A 257 -9.04 12.95 21.40
N ILE A 258 -9.84 13.82 20.75
CA ILE A 258 -9.34 14.66 19.65
C ILE A 258 -8.17 15.54 20.14
N LYS A 259 -8.24 16.03 21.38
CA LYS A 259 -7.17 16.80 22.03
C LYS A 259 -5.90 15.97 22.22
N GLN A 260 -6.02 14.73 22.68
CA GLN A 260 -4.86 13.82 22.84
C GLN A 260 -4.27 13.46 21.49
N LEU A 261 -5.10 13.25 20.49
CA LEU A 261 -4.65 12.97 19.13
C LEU A 261 -3.91 14.15 18.50
N ALA A 262 -4.44 15.37 18.66
CA ALA A 262 -3.78 16.59 18.22
C ALA A 262 -2.36 16.70 18.84
N ALA A 263 -2.24 16.52 20.15
CA ALA A 263 -0.95 16.56 20.85
C ALA A 263 -0.01 15.45 20.38
N PHE A 264 -0.51 14.22 20.17
CA PHE A 264 0.27 13.09 19.68
C PHE A 264 0.84 13.32 18.27
N LEU A 265 0.10 14.02 17.41
CA LEU A 265 0.51 14.37 16.06
C LEU A 265 1.33 15.68 15.98
N GLY A 266 1.68 16.27 17.15
CA GLY A 266 2.51 17.46 17.22
C GLY A 266 1.78 18.77 16.91
N PHE A 267 0.45 18.82 17.02
CA PHE A 267 -0.30 20.08 16.92
C PHE A 267 -0.36 20.79 18.27
N ASN A 268 -0.16 22.10 18.25
CA ASN A 268 -0.18 22.93 19.45
C ASN A 268 -1.59 23.10 20.06
N ASP A 269 -2.64 22.99 19.22
CA ASP A 269 -4.01 23.09 19.68
C ASP A 269 -4.97 22.20 18.86
N GLU A 270 -6.06 21.80 19.52
CA GLU A 270 -7.10 20.94 18.94
C GLU A 270 -7.86 21.60 17.78
N ALA A 271 -8.07 22.90 17.84
CA ALA A 271 -8.84 23.63 16.82
C ALA A 271 -8.03 23.70 15.51
N TYR A 272 -6.71 23.88 15.61
CA TYR A 272 -5.83 23.83 14.43
C TYR A 272 -5.79 22.44 13.81
N PHE A 273 -5.68 21.39 14.63
CA PHE A 273 -5.77 20.02 14.15
C PHE A 273 -7.12 19.72 13.48
N THR A 274 -8.22 20.14 14.08
CA THR A 274 -9.57 19.92 13.52
C THR A 274 -9.72 20.60 12.16
N ARG A 275 -9.25 21.83 12.00
CA ARG A 275 -9.25 22.52 10.70
C ARG A 275 -8.36 21.83 9.68
N PHE A 276 -7.17 21.40 10.09
CA PHE A 276 -6.26 20.64 9.23
C PHE A 276 -6.92 19.34 8.74
N PHE A 277 -7.47 18.55 9.65
CA PHE A 277 -8.10 17.29 9.33
C PHE A 277 -9.31 17.49 8.40
N HIS A 278 -10.20 18.42 8.73
CA HIS A 278 -11.37 18.73 7.89
C HIS A 278 -10.96 19.17 6.48
N LYS A 279 -9.93 20.00 6.37
CA LYS A 279 -9.41 20.45 5.05
C LYS A 279 -8.95 19.28 4.17
N HIS A 280 -8.36 18.24 4.75
CA HIS A 280 -7.76 17.14 4.01
C HIS A 280 -8.64 15.89 3.92
N ALA A 281 -9.51 15.64 4.92
CA ALA A 281 -10.42 14.49 4.95
C ALA A 281 -11.87 14.83 4.51
N GLY A 282 -12.22 16.11 4.38
CA GLY A 282 -13.57 16.55 4.02
C GLY A 282 -14.60 16.52 5.16
N VAL A 283 -14.29 15.87 6.28
CA VAL A 283 -15.14 15.74 7.48
C VAL A 283 -14.35 16.06 8.73
N SER A 284 -15.03 16.33 9.86
CA SER A 284 -14.34 16.56 11.14
C SER A 284 -13.76 15.24 11.70
N PRO A 285 -12.74 15.31 12.58
CA PRO A 285 -12.17 14.10 13.22
C PRO A 285 -13.24 13.28 13.97
N GLY A 286 -14.17 13.95 14.66
CA GLY A 286 -15.26 13.27 15.36
C GLY A 286 -16.19 12.53 14.42
N GLN A 287 -16.65 13.22 13.36
CA GLN A 287 -17.48 12.60 12.32
C GLN A 287 -16.78 11.42 11.63
N TYR A 288 -15.47 11.55 11.35
CA TYR A 288 -14.69 10.47 10.76
C TYR A 288 -14.70 9.23 11.66
N ARG A 289 -14.46 9.40 12.97
CA ARG A 289 -14.50 8.33 13.96
C ARG A 289 -15.89 7.68 14.03
N GLU A 290 -16.95 8.47 14.09
CA GLU A 290 -18.33 7.96 14.14
C GLU A 290 -18.68 7.13 12.91
N LEU A 291 -18.34 7.62 11.72
CA LEU A 291 -18.56 6.91 10.47
C LEU A 291 -17.77 5.58 10.42
N ALA A 292 -16.54 5.56 10.91
CA ALA A 292 -15.72 4.35 10.97
C ALA A 292 -16.31 3.33 11.95
N LEU A 293 -16.74 3.77 13.15
CA LEU A 293 -17.35 2.89 14.16
C LEU A 293 -18.71 2.34 13.72
N GLN A 294 -19.54 3.16 13.07
CA GLN A 294 -20.81 2.70 12.51
C GLN A 294 -20.61 1.60 11.46
N ARG A 295 -19.62 1.74 10.61
CA ARG A 295 -19.27 0.71 9.61
C ARG A 295 -18.88 -0.61 10.28
N ILE A 296 -18.00 -0.57 11.28
CA ILE A 296 -17.58 -1.76 12.05
C ILE A 296 -18.78 -2.46 12.71
N SER A 297 -19.70 -1.71 13.33
CA SER A 297 -20.89 -2.26 14.01
C SER A 297 -21.86 -2.92 13.05
N THR A 298 -22.05 -2.37 11.86
CA THR A 298 -22.97 -2.90 10.84
C THR A 298 -22.46 -4.21 10.26
N GLU A 299 -21.13 -4.38 10.20
CA GLU A 299 -20.49 -5.64 9.75
C GLU A 299 -20.62 -6.75 10.77
N GLU A 300 -20.44 -6.45 12.06
CA GLU A 300 -20.66 -7.43 13.14
C GLU A 300 -22.11 -7.95 13.16
N GLU A 301 -23.10 -7.09 12.89
CA GLU A 301 -24.50 -7.52 12.81
C GLU A 301 -24.78 -8.41 11.58
N CYS A 302 -24.17 -8.15 10.43
CA CYS A 302 -24.31 -9.01 9.24
C CYS A 302 -23.70 -10.40 9.44
N LEU A 303 -22.57 -10.50 10.13
CA LEU A 303 -21.92 -11.79 10.43
C LEU A 303 -22.74 -12.65 11.39
N VAL A 304 -23.41 -12.04 12.36
CA VAL A 304 -24.28 -12.75 13.32
C VAL A 304 -25.54 -13.30 12.64
N ILE A 305 -26.09 -12.59 11.66
CA ILE A 305 -27.30 -13.01 10.93
C ILE A 305 -26.98 -14.08 9.88
N GLY A 306 -25.82 -14.01 9.21
CA GLY A 306 -25.38 -15.03 8.23
C GLY A 306 -25.08 -16.38 8.84
N GLY A 307 -24.57 -16.44 10.08
CA GLY A 307 -24.30 -17.69 10.81
C GLY A 307 -25.51 -18.40 11.39
N ALA A 308 -26.68 -17.75 11.45
CA ALA A 308 -27.90 -18.33 11.99
C ALA A 308 -28.71 -19.17 10.97
N HIS A 309 -28.50 -18.96 9.66
CA HIS A 309 -29.27 -19.67 8.63
C HIS A 309 -28.66 -21.01 8.18
N GLU A 310 -27.46 -21.37 8.58
CA GLU A 310 -26.84 -22.67 8.22
C GLU A 310 -27.13 -23.81 9.21
N LYS A 311 -27.83 -23.56 10.31
CA LYS A 311 -28.12 -24.61 11.33
C LYS A 311 -29.51 -25.25 11.27
N GLU A 312 -30.38 -24.86 10.36
CA GLU A 312 -31.74 -25.47 10.27
C GLU A 312 -31.96 -26.42 9.07
N GLY A 313 -30.92 -26.89 8.41
CA GLY A 313 -31.01 -27.71 7.17
C GLY A 313 -30.55 -29.18 7.29
N ILE A 314 -30.36 -29.76 8.47
CA ILE A 314 -30.04 -31.21 8.60
C ILE A 314 -30.90 -31.83 9.69
N THR A 315 -32.15 -32.09 9.34
CA THR A 315 -32.96 -33.20 9.96
C THR A 315 -34.15 -33.49 9.07
N GLN A 316 -34.00 -34.42 8.15
CA GLN A 316 -34.98 -35.45 7.77
C GLN A 316 -34.32 -36.45 6.81
#